data_0ddc44852c4fb17e3bc6e785259fae74
#
_entry.id   0ddc44852c4fb17e3bc6e785259fae74
#
_cell.length_a   1.000
_cell.length_b   1.000
_cell.length_c   1.000
_cell.angle_alpha   90.00
_cell.angle_beta   90.00
_cell.angle_gamma   90.00
#
_symmetry.space_group_name_H-M   'P 1'
#
loop_
_entity.id
_entity.type
_entity.pdbx_description
1 polymer ?
#
loop_
_entity_poly.entity_id
_entity_poly.type
_entity_poly.pdbx_seq_one_letter_code
_entity_poly.pdbx_strand_id
1 'polypeptide(L)'
;DALPILELVILLVAAYFLFHLWQDEELGGMWKFGVPFLVLMGIDRILKLEAFMALMTPVILIGGMASGLFTPTEAAVAAVAWSLFLGLVWYRSLTWKMLIKISMETIETTATVLFIVASASIFAWVLTTTQVTSQIAQWVLSISDNPLVFLLMANIFLLFVGCFMETIAAITILVPVFMPILGSLGIDPVHFGLVMVLNLMIGLLTPPIGMVLYIMAKISNQTFEETVQAVLPWFIPLIGALLIITYVPELVLWLPTLLYR
;
A
#
# COMPACT_ATOMS: atom_id res chain seq x y z
N ASP A 1 6.40 15.28 -7.38
CA ASP A 1 5.19 15.70 -8.10
C ASP A 1 4.36 14.47 -8.44
N ALA A 2 3.46 14.08 -7.54
CA ALA A 2 2.46 13.03 -7.77
C ALA A 2 1.24 13.55 -8.56
N LEU A 3 1.22 14.84 -8.89
CA LEU A 3 0.14 15.50 -9.65
C LEU A 3 -0.18 14.82 -11.00
N PRO A 4 0.79 14.39 -11.83
CA PRO A 4 0.45 13.81 -13.14
C PRO A 4 -0.27 12.47 -13.06
N ILE A 5 0.03 11.64 -12.06
CA ILE A 5 -0.58 10.30 -11.90
C ILE A 5 -2.01 10.42 -11.40
N LEU A 6 -2.24 11.33 -10.45
CA LEU A 6 -3.57 11.60 -9.93
C LEU A 6 -4.47 12.21 -11.02
N GLU A 7 -3.92 13.14 -11.84
CA GLU A 7 -4.62 13.70 -13.00
C GLU A 7 -4.93 12.61 -14.03
N LEU A 8 -4.04 11.64 -14.27
CA LEU A 8 -4.27 10.53 -15.20
C LEU A 8 -5.42 9.63 -14.72
N VAL A 9 -5.42 9.24 -13.45
CA VAL A 9 -6.48 8.42 -12.86
C VAL A 9 -7.81 9.18 -12.89
N ILE A 10 -7.81 10.46 -12.55
CA ILE A 10 -9.00 11.32 -12.62
C ILE A 10 -9.50 11.46 -14.07
N LEU A 11 -8.60 11.60 -15.04
CA LEU A 11 -8.96 11.67 -16.45
C LEU A 11 -9.52 10.36 -16.99
N LEU A 12 -8.97 9.21 -16.62
CA LEU A 12 -9.50 7.89 -17.00
C LEU A 12 -10.87 7.62 -16.38
N VAL A 13 -11.05 7.98 -15.12
CA VAL A 13 -12.34 7.88 -14.43
C VAL A 13 -13.33 8.88 -15.02
N ALA A 14 -12.92 10.10 -15.29
CA ALA A 14 -13.73 11.11 -15.96
C ALA A 14 -14.10 10.69 -17.38
N ALA A 15 -13.18 10.16 -18.16
CA ALA A 15 -13.43 9.67 -19.53
C ALA A 15 -14.41 8.49 -19.53
N TYR A 16 -14.31 7.56 -18.57
CA TYR A 16 -15.27 6.46 -18.39
C TYR A 16 -16.67 6.97 -18.03
N PHE A 17 -16.76 7.89 -17.08
CA PHE A 17 -18.03 8.52 -16.69
C PHE A 17 -18.66 9.33 -17.83
N LEU A 18 -17.84 10.06 -18.58
CA LEU A 18 -18.27 10.89 -19.69
C LEU A 18 -18.68 10.05 -20.90
N PHE A 19 -18.04 8.90 -21.14
CA PHE A 19 -18.45 7.94 -22.16
C PHE A 19 -19.84 7.34 -21.83
N HIS A 20 -20.12 7.05 -20.56
CA HIS A 20 -21.44 6.60 -20.11
C HIS A 20 -22.50 7.69 -20.21
N LEU A 21 -22.17 8.94 -19.89
CA LEU A 21 -23.05 10.08 -20.04
C LEU A 21 -23.30 10.45 -21.51
N TRP A 22 -22.38 10.11 -22.42
CA TRP A 22 -22.54 10.35 -23.87
C TRP A 22 -23.55 9.38 -24.52
N GLN A 23 -23.80 8.23 -23.89
CA GLN A 23 -24.83 7.28 -24.35
C GLN A 23 -26.25 7.72 -23.95
N ASP A 24 -26.41 8.66 -23.01
CA ASP A 24 -27.71 9.21 -22.63
C ASP A 24 -28.17 10.27 -23.64
N GLU A 25 -29.22 9.96 -24.38
CA GLU A 25 -29.79 10.83 -25.45
C GLU A 25 -30.40 12.13 -24.92
N GLU A 26 -30.64 12.29 -23.61
CA GLU A 26 -31.31 13.46 -23.01
C GLU A 26 -30.37 14.65 -22.69
N LEU A 27 -29.04 14.51 -22.79
CA LEU A 27 -28.10 15.57 -22.45
C LEU A 27 -27.79 16.47 -23.64
N GLY A 28 -28.21 17.74 -23.54
CA GLY A 28 -28.15 18.75 -24.60
C GLY A 28 -26.76 19.03 -25.19
N GLY A 29 -26.74 19.52 -26.42
CA GLY A 29 -25.61 19.65 -27.35
C GLY A 29 -24.35 20.35 -26.83
N MET A 30 -24.40 21.11 -25.74
CA MET A 30 -23.22 21.81 -25.18
C MET A 30 -22.20 20.84 -24.55
N TRP A 31 -22.66 19.69 -24.03
CA TRP A 31 -21.80 18.63 -23.49
C TRP A 31 -21.11 17.80 -24.57
N LYS A 32 -21.72 17.67 -25.75
CA LYS A 32 -21.16 16.91 -26.88
C LYS A 32 -19.87 17.54 -27.45
N PHE A 33 -19.67 18.84 -27.25
CA PHE A 33 -18.45 19.54 -27.68
C PHE A 33 -17.44 19.78 -26.56
N GLY A 34 -17.91 20.00 -25.31
CA GLY A 34 -17.02 20.26 -24.17
C GLY A 34 -16.22 19.04 -23.74
N VAL A 35 -16.81 17.86 -23.81
CA VAL A 35 -16.19 16.60 -23.39
C VAL A 35 -15.04 16.16 -24.28
N PRO A 36 -15.17 16.10 -25.64
CA PRO A 36 -14.03 15.79 -26.51
C PRO A 36 -12.88 16.80 -26.37
N PHE A 37 -13.20 18.07 -26.10
CA PHE A 37 -12.19 19.11 -25.90
C PHE A 37 -11.40 18.92 -24.61
N LEU A 38 -12.05 18.57 -23.49
CA LEU A 38 -11.41 18.25 -22.23
C LEU A 38 -10.59 16.96 -22.30
N VAL A 39 -11.10 15.96 -23.01
CA VAL A 39 -10.36 14.70 -23.27
C VAL A 39 -9.15 14.96 -24.16
N LEU A 40 -9.27 15.77 -25.22
CA LEU A 40 -8.15 16.16 -26.08
C LEU A 40 -7.09 16.98 -25.33
N MET A 41 -7.47 17.93 -24.47
CA MET A 41 -6.50 18.66 -23.63
C MET A 41 -5.81 17.74 -22.61
N GLY A 42 -6.53 16.75 -22.07
CA GLY A 42 -5.96 15.74 -21.19
C GLY A 42 -5.01 14.80 -21.92
N ILE A 43 -5.39 14.35 -23.11
CA ILE A 43 -4.56 13.52 -24.00
C ILE A 43 -3.30 14.26 -24.42
N ASP A 44 -3.36 15.56 -24.73
CA ASP A 44 -2.19 16.37 -25.09
C ASP A 44 -1.17 16.47 -23.93
N ARG A 45 -1.64 16.49 -22.68
CA ARG A 45 -0.76 16.42 -21.51
C ARG A 45 -0.18 15.03 -21.25
N ILE A 46 -0.95 13.97 -21.52
CA ILE A 46 -0.50 12.57 -21.36
C ILE A 46 0.47 12.18 -22.49
N LEU A 47 0.26 12.66 -23.69
CA LEU A 47 1.11 12.45 -24.88
C LEU A 47 2.40 13.27 -24.84
N LYS A 48 2.59 14.15 -23.86
CA LYS A 48 3.91 14.73 -23.63
C LYS A 48 4.85 13.59 -23.26
N LEU A 49 5.83 13.36 -24.13
CA LEU A 49 6.84 12.31 -23.99
C LEU A 49 7.47 12.24 -22.60
N GLU A 50 7.51 13.37 -21.91
CA GLU A 50 7.97 13.51 -20.54
C GLU A 50 7.10 12.76 -19.51
N ALA A 51 5.77 12.91 -19.60
CA ALA A 51 4.86 12.20 -18.70
C ALA A 51 4.86 10.68 -18.96
N PHE A 52 4.92 10.29 -20.25
CA PHE A 52 5.01 8.89 -20.62
C PHE A 52 6.26 8.21 -20.04
N MET A 53 7.42 8.88 -20.14
CA MET A 53 8.67 8.35 -19.57
C MET A 53 8.61 8.17 -18.06
N ALA A 54 7.97 9.10 -17.32
CA ALA A 54 7.76 8.96 -15.88
C ALA A 54 6.81 7.80 -15.55
N LEU A 55 5.75 7.61 -16.34
CA LEU A 55 4.78 6.51 -16.16
C LEU A 55 5.40 5.12 -16.43
N MET A 56 6.52 5.03 -17.12
CA MET A 56 7.23 3.76 -17.29
C MET A 56 7.81 3.21 -15.98
N THR A 57 8.05 4.05 -14.96
CA THR A 57 8.57 3.60 -13.67
C THR A 57 7.64 2.58 -12.97
N PRO A 58 6.35 2.87 -12.72
CA PRO A 58 5.43 1.87 -12.16
C PRO A 58 5.19 0.68 -13.11
N VAL A 59 5.25 0.87 -14.43
CA VAL A 59 5.14 -0.24 -15.39
C VAL A 59 6.32 -1.20 -15.26
N ILE A 60 7.54 -0.70 -15.11
CA ILE A 60 8.75 -1.52 -14.88
C ILE A 60 8.62 -2.28 -13.56
N LEU A 61 8.19 -1.60 -12.48
CA LEU A 61 8.02 -2.20 -11.17
C LEU A 61 6.96 -3.32 -11.19
N ILE A 62 5.73 -2.95 -11.48
CA ILE A 62 4.58 -3.86 -11.38
C ILE A 62 4.62 -4.90 -12.51
N GLY A 63 4.91 -4.48 -13.73
CA GLY A 63 4.99 -5.36 -14.89
C GLY A 63 6.14 -6.37 -14.77
N GLY A 64 7.30 -5.95 -14.27
CA GLY A 64 8.45 -6.81 -14.02
C GLY A 64 8.16 -7.91 -12.99
N MET A 65 7.49 -7.55 -11.89
CA MET A 65 7.08 -8.50 -10.86
C MET A 65 5.93 -9.42 -11.33
N ALA A 66 4.90 -8.86 -11.95
CA ALA A 66 3.74 -9.63 -12.40
C ALA A 66 4.06 -10.61 -13.53
N SER A 67 5.05 -10.31 -14.38
CA SER A 67 5.54 -11.22 -15.41
C SER A 67 6.45 -12.34 -14.87
N GLY A 68 6.85 -12.28 -13.59
CA GLY A 68 7.80 -13.21 -12.99
C GLY A 68 9.25 -13.04 -13.48
N LEU A 69 9.55 -11.99 -14.25
CA LEU A 69 10.91 -11.70 -14.74
C LEU A 69 11.82 -11.17 -13.65
N PHE A 70 11.26 -10.41 -12.71
CA PHE A 70 12.00 -9.76 -11.63
C PHE A 70 11.43 -10.14 -10.28
N THR A 71 12.33 -10.38 -9.34
CA THR A 71 11.99 -10.35 -7.92
C THR A 71 11.66 -8.91 -7.49
N PRO A 72 10.96 -8.67 -6.37
CA PRO A 72 10.67 -7.32 -5.88
C PRO A 72 11.91 -6.43 -5.75
N THR A 73 13.03 -7.02 -5.32
CA THR A 73 14.31 -6.30 -5.17
C THR A 73 14.89 -5.91 -6.54
N GLU A 74 14.88 -6.82 -7.51
CA GLU A 74 15.38 -6.54 -8.87
C GLU A 74 14.51 -5.51 -9.58
N ALA A 75 13.18 -5.59 -9.42
CA ALA A 75 12.26 -4.59 -9.94
C ALA A 75 12.53 -3.20 -9.35
N ALA A 76 12.82 -3.11 -8.05
CA ALA A 76 13.20 -1.85 -7.41
C ALA A 76 14.52 -1.30 -7.98
N VAL A 77 15.53 -2.14 -8.18
CA VAL A 77 16.81 -1.73 -8.80
C VAL A 77 16.59 -1.23 -10.23
N ALA A 78 15.77 -1.92 -11.03
CA ALA A 78 15.44 -1.50 -12.39
C ALA A 78 14.70 -0.14 -12.40
N ALA A 79 13.75 0.07 -11.48
CA ALA A 79 13.05 1.34 -11.32
C ALA A 79 13.97 2.48 -10.90
N VAL A 80 14.92 2.22 -9.99
CA VAL A 80 15.94 3.21 -9.59
C VAL A 80 16.85 3.55 -10.76
N ALA A 81 17.34 2.55 -11.51
CA ALA A 81 18.16 2.76 -12.68
C ALA A 81 17.44 3.61 -13.75
N TRP A 82 16.16 3.31 -13.99
CA TRP A 82 15.30 4.08 -14.89
C TRP A 82 15.13 5.53 -14.40
N SER A 83 14.82 5.72 -13.11
CA SER A 83 14.67 7.07 -12.54
C SER A 83 15.96 7.89 -12.59
N LEU A 84 17.12 7.26 -12.37
CA LEU A 84 18.43 7.90 -12.53
C LEU A 84 18.69 8.30 -13.97
N PHE A 85 18.38 7.42 -14.93
CA PHE A 85 18.48 7.74 -16.37
C PHE A 85 17.60 8.94 -16.72
N LEU A 86 16.35 8.95 -16.27
CA LEU A 86 15.44 10.07 -16.50
C LEU A 86 15.99 11.37 -15.87
N GLY A 87 16.42 11.33 -14.62
CA GLY A 87 16.89 12.50 -13.89
C GLY A 87 18.22 13.07 -14.40
N LEU A 88 19.16 12.22 -14.81
CA LEU A 88 20.49 12.63 -15.24
C LEU A 88 20.56 12.95 -16.75
N VAL A 89 19.90 12.13 -17.58
CA VAL A 89 20.05 12.19 -19.05
C VAL A 89 18.86 12.90 -19.69
N TRP A 90 17.64 12.49 -19.37
CA TRP A 90 16.44 12.95 -20.05
C TRP A 90 16.00 14.33 -19.56
N TYR A 91 15.65 14.44 -18.28
CA TYR A 91 15.21 15.72 -17.69
C TYR A 91 16.35 16.62 -17.25
N ARG A 92 17.54 16.06 -17.08
CA ARG A 92 18.74 16.79 -16.59
C ARG A 92 18.47 17.62 -15.32
N SER A 93 17.56 17.13 -14.50
CA SER A 93 17.15 17.77 -13.24
C SER A 93 18.03 17.37 -12.06
N LEU A 94 18.73 16.24 -12.13
CA LEU A 94 19.61 15.72 -11.10
C LEU A 94 21.02 16.27 -11.24
N THR A 95 21.51 16.94 -10.18
CA THR A 95 22.90 17.37 -10.06
C THR A 95 23.67 16.38 -9.18
N TRP A 96 25.01 16.30 -9.35
CA TRP A 96 25.86 15.46 -8.49
C TRP A 96 25.68 15.76 -6.99
N LYS A 97 25.51 17.02 -6.62
CA LYS A 97 25.26 17.42 -5.23
C LYS A 97 23.93 16.87 -4.69
N MET A 98 22.91 16.88 -5.53
CA MET A 98 21.59 16.30 -5.22
C MET A 98 21.65 14.78 -5.09
N LEU A 99 22.39 14.12 -6.00
CA LEU A 99 22.56 12.67 -5.98
C LEU A 99 23.24 12.21 -4.68
N ILE A 100 24.33 12.88 -4.26
CA ILE A 100 25.00 12.59 -2.99
C ILE A 100 24.04 12.78 -1.81
N LYS A 101 23.29 13.89 -1.80
CA LYS A 101 22.31 14.16 -0.74
C LYS A 101 21.24 13.06 -0.65
N ILE A 102 20.62 12.70 -1.77
CA ILE A 102 19.62 11.62 -1.83
C ILE A 102 20.21 10.29 -1.39
N SER A 103 21.45 9.98 -1.80
CA SER A 103 22.14 8.75 -1.38
C SER A 103 22.38 8.72 0.12
N MET A 104 22.76 9.83 0.74
CA MET A 104 22.95 9.90 2.20
C MET A 104 21.64 9.73 2.95
N GLU A 105 20.58 10.40 2.52
CA GLU A 105 19.23 10.22 3.08
C GLU A 105 18.72 8.78 2.94
N THR A 106 19.01 8.14 1.80
CA THR A 106 18.69 6.73 1.56
C THR A 106 19.44 5.81 2.50
N ILE A 107 20.74 6.05 2.69
CA ILE A 107 21.59 5.25 3.62
C ILE A 107 21.06 5.38 5.05
N GLU A 108 20.75 6.58 5.51
CA GLU A 108 20.22 6.83 6.85
C GLU A 108 18.88 6.10 7.08
N THR A 109 17.96 6.23 6.13
CA THR A 109 16.66 5.53 6.18
C THR A 109 16.83 4.02 6.16
N THR A 110 17.69 3.51 5.26
CA THR A 110 17.96 2.07 5.14
C THR A 110 18.62 1.53 6.41
N ALA A 111 19.59 2.24 6.98
CA ALA A 111 20.24 1.84 8.22
C ALA A 111 19.24 1.75 9.38
N THR A 112 18.32 2.71 9.48
CA THR A 112 17.26 2.69 10.49
C THR A 112 16.34 1.48 10.32
N VAL A 113 15.87 1.19 9.10
CA VAL A 113 15.03 0.03 8.81
C VAL A 113 15.78 -1.28 9.11
N LEU A 114 17.02 -1.41 8.67
CA LEU A 114 17.84 -2.61 8.93
C LEU A 114 18.07 -2.83 10.43
N PHE A 115 18.27 -1.76 11.20
CA PHE A 115 18.41 -1.85 12.65
C PHE A 115 17.14 -2.36 13.32
N ILE A 116 15.95 -1.89 12.88
CA ILE A 116 14.66 -2.38 13.35
C ILE A 116 14.50 -3.87 13.00
N VAL A 117 14.80 -4.26 11.77
CA VAL A 117 14.71 -5.66 11.33
C VAL A 117 15.67 -6.57 12.11
N ALA A 118 16.90 -6.13 12.34
CA ALA A 118 17.87 -6.88 13.16
C ALA A 118 17.37 -7.08 14.60
N SER A 119 16.86 -6.02 15.22
CA SER A 119 16.32 -6.09 16.58
C SER A 119 15.08 -7.00 16.64
N ALA A 120 14.19 -6.89 15.67
CA ALA A 120 13.00 -7.74 15.57
C ALA A 120 13.36 -9.21 15.30
N SER A 121 14.42 -9.50 14.54
CA SER A 121 14.91 -10.85 14.30
C SER A 121 15.42 -11.53 15.57
N ILE A 122 16.13 -10.78 16.42
CA ILE A 122 16.56 -11.28 17.74
C ILE A 122 15.33 -11.60 18.61
N PHE A 123 14.34 -10.72 18.63
CA PHE A 123 13.10 -10.92 19.35
C PHE A 123 12.34 -12.16 18.87
N ALA A 124 12.20 -12.32 17.55
CA ALA A 124 11.58 -13.48 16.92
C ALA A 124 12.32 -14.79 17.28
N TRP A 125 13.65 -14.77 17.30
CA TRP A 125 14.46 -15.92 17.71
C TRP A 125 14.22 -16.28 19.17
N VAL A 126 14.18 -15.31 20.07
CA VAL A 126 13.85 -15.54 21.50
C VAL A 126 12.45 -16.15 21.65
N LEU A 127 11.45 -15.59 21.00
CA LEU A 127 10.08 -16.12 21.03
C LEU A 127 9.99 -17.57 20.55
N THR A 128 10.74 -17.90 19.49
CA THR A 128 10.75 -19.25 18.91
C THR A 128 11.48 -20.24 19.82
N THR A 129 12.66 -19.89 20.35
CA THR A 129 13.46 -20.75 21.22
C THR A 129 12.80 -20.99 22.57
N THR A 130 12.12 -20.02 23.13
CA THR A 130 11.36 -20.13 24.40
C THR A 130 9.98 -20.77 24.20
N GLN A 131 9.58 -21.10 22.97
CA GLN A 131 8.27 -21.64 22.61
C GLN A 131 7.08 -20.78 23.06
N VAL A 132 7.28 -19.51 23.32
CA VAL A 132 6.22 -18.58 23.69
C VAL A 132 5.18 -18.46 22.57
N THR A 133 5.62 -18.51 21.31
CA THR A 133 4.69 -18.52 20.15
C THR A 133 3.71 -19.70 20.20
N SER A 134 4.18 -20.90 20.58
CA SER A 134 3.33 -22.09 20.73
C SER A 134 2.38 -21.96 21.92
N GLN A 135 2.82 -21.36 23.02
CA GLN A 135 1.96 -21.09 24.18
C GLN A 135 0.86 -20.08 23.84
N ILE A 136 1.22 -18.98 23.14
CA ILE A 136 0.24 -18.01 22.66
C ILE A 136 -0.77 -18.68 21.72
N ALA A 137 -0.28 -19.52 20.79
CA ALA A 137 -1.15 -20.27 19.89
C ALA A 137 -2.15 -21.14 20.64
N GLN A 138 -1.69 -21.93 21.61
CA GLN A 138 -2.56 -22.76 22.44
C GLN A 138 -3.56 -21.93 23.26
N TRP A 139 -3.12 -20.82 23.81
CA TRP A 139 -4.00 -19.90 24.54
C TRP A 139 -5.08 -19.32 23.63
N VAL A 140 -4.73 -18.85 22.43
CA VAL A 140 -5.69 -18.33 21.44
C VAL A 140 -6.69 -19.41 21.03
N LEU A 141 -6.20 -20.62 20.73
CA LEU A 141 -7.04 -21.78 20.37
C LEU A 141 -7.95 -22.22 21.51
N SER A 142 -7.52 -22.03 22.77
CA SER A 142 -8.39 -22.31 23.93
C SER A 142 -9.59 -21.35 24.04
N ILE A 143 -9.50 -20.17 23.44
CA ILE A 143 -10.61 -19.20 23.38
C ILE A 143 -11.61 -19.60 22.29
N SER A 144 -11.11 -19.96 21.10
CA SER A 144 -11.95 -20.41 19.99
C SER A 144 -11.14 -21.14 18.93
N ASP A 145 -11.64 -22.30 18.50
CA ASP A 145 -11.13 -23.05 17.36
C ASP A 145 -11.75 -22.58 16.02
N ASN A 146 -12.59 -21.54 16.06
CA ASN A 146 -13.26 -21.02 14.87
C ASN A 146 -12.36 -20.01 14.15
N PRO A 147 -11.96 -20.28 12.88
CA PRO A 147 -11.13 -19.36 12.10
C PRO A 147 -11.71 -17.93 11.98
N LEU A 148 -13.04 -17.80 11.89
CA LEU A 148 -13.69 -16.50 11.74
C LEU A 148 -13.58 -15.64 13.03
N VAL A 149 -13.67 -16.29 14.21
CA VAL A 149 -13.49 -15.62 15.50
C VAL A 149 -12.03 -15.20 15.67
N PHE A 150 -11.09 -16.08 15.29
CA PHE A 150 -9.68 -15.75 15.30
C PHE A 150 -9.37 -14.53 14.41
N LEU A 151 -9.88 -14.51 13.17
CA LEU A 151 -9.68 -13.39 12.25
C LEU A 151 -10.23 -12.06 12.81
N LEU A 152 -11.38 -12.10 13.49
CA LEU A 152 -11.93 -10.92 14.17
C LEU A 152 -11.02 -10.42 15.29
N MET A 153 -10.56 -11.34 16.15
CA MET A 153 -9.63 -11.01 17.23
C MET A 153 -8.31 -10.46 16.71
N ALA A 154 -7.77 -11.09 15.65
CA ALA A 154 -6.57 -10.62 14.98
C ALA A 154 -6.75 -9.23 14.37
N ASN A 155 -7.88 -8.94 13.74
CA ASN A 155 -8.18 -7.61 13.18
C ASN A 155 -8.16 -6.54 14.28
N ILE A 156 -8.83 -6.77 15.41
CA ILE A 156 -8.87 -5.81 16.52
C ILE A 156 -7.47 -5.60 17.09
N PHE A 157 -6.72 -6.68 17.30
CA PHE A 157 -5.36 -6.63 17.81
C PHE A 157 -4.41 -5.89 16.87
N LEU A 158 -4.46 -6.20 15.56
CA LEU A 158 -3.62 -5.58 14.54
C LEU A 158 -3.93 -4.09 14.34
N LEU A 159 -5.19 -3.69 14.39
CA LEU A 159 -5.58 -2.28 14.39
C LEU A 159 -4.97 -1.54 15.59
N PHE A 160 -5.06 -2.14 16.77
CA PHE A 160 -4.46 -1.57 17.97
C PHE A 160 -2.93 -1.44 17.85
N VAL A 161 -2.24 -2.51 17.42
CA VAL A 161 -0.79 -2.49 17.22
C VAL A 161 -0.39 -1.44 16.16
N GLY A 162 -1.13 -1.36 15.05
CA GLY A 162 -0.88 -0.40 13.98
C GLY A 162 -1.01 1.06 14.39
N CYS A 163 -1.78 1.37 15.46
CA CYS A 163 -1.82 2.74 16.01
C CYS A 163 -0.48 3.20 16.61
N PHE A 164 0.36 2.25 17.08
CA PHE A 164 1.57 2.53 17.85
C PHE A 164 2.86 2.17 17.14
N MET A 165 2.80 1.21 16.21
CA MET A 165 3.99 0.65 15.56
C MET A 165 3.97 0.90 14.06
N GLU A 166 5.17 1.08 13.52
CA GLU A 166 5.40 1.12 12.08
C GLU A 166 5.13 -0.27 11.46
N THR A 167 4.57 -0.29 10.25
CA THR A 167 4.08 -1.51 9.60
C THR A 167 5.16 -2.58 9.42
N ILE A 168 6.37 -2.23 8.97
CA ILE A 168 7.46 -3.19 8.72
C ILE A 168 7.89 -3.84 10.04
N ALA A 169 8.06 -3.04 11.08
CA ALA A 169 8.42 -3.52 12.42
C ALA A 169 7.33 -4.47 12.97
N ALA A 170 6.07 -4.07 12.86
CA ALA A 170 4.95 -4.88 13.32
C ALA A 170 4.88 -6.24 12.59
N ILE A 171 4.99 -6.26 11.25
CA ILE A 171 5.00 -7.48 10.44
C ILE A 171 6.15 -8.39 10.87
N THR A 172 7.36 -7.86 10.98
CA THR A 172 8.56 -8.66 11.30
C THR A 172 8.44 -9.34 12.67
N ILE A 173 7.81 -8.68 13.64
CA ILE A 173 7.60 -9.22 15.00
C ILE A 173 6.43 -10.20 15.04
N LEU A 174 5.33 -9.89 14.36
CA LEU A 174 4.07 -10.60 14.53
C LEU A 174 3.94 -11.83 13.62
N VAL A 175 4.56 -11.85 12.45
CA VAL A 175 4.49 -13.00 11.53
C VAL A 175 4.94 -14.31 12.20
N PRO A 176 6.08 -14.38 12.90
CA PRO A 176 6.47 -15.61 13.61
C PRO A 176 5.47 -16.07 14.69
N VAL A 177 4.72 -15.13 15.26
CA VAL A 177 3.68 -15.43 16.28
C VAL A 177 2.43 -15.98 15.64
N PHE A 178 1.98 -15.42 14.51
CA PHE A 178 0.75 -15.84 13.85
C PHE A 178 0.90 -17.12 13.03
N MET A 179 2.06 -17.37 12.40
CA MET A 179 2.25 -18.52 11.49
C MET A 179 1.84 -19.87 12.08
N PRO A 180 2.19 -20.25 13.34
CA PRO A 180 1.75 -21.50 13.92
C PRO A 180 0.22 -21.57 14.10
N ILE A 181 -0.42 -20.45 14.41
CA ILE A 181 -1.88 -20.37 14.61
C ILE A 181 -2.61 -20.54 13.28
N LEU A 182 -2.13 -19.88 12.21
CA LEU A 182 -2.69 -20.00 10.86
C LEU A 182 -2.68 -21.44 10.37
N GLY A 183 -1.54 -22.13 10.58
CA GLY A 183 -1.40 -23.55 10.21
C GLY A 183 -2.38 -24.46 10.93
N SER A 184 -2.64 -24.23 12.21
CA SER A 184 -3.59 -25.02 13.00
C SER A 184 -5.06 -24.76 12.66
N LEU A 185 -5.39 -23.53 12.22
CA LEU A 185 -6.74 -23.12 11.82
C LEU A 185 -7.03 -23.32 10.32
N GLY A 186 -6.03 -23.73 9.52
CA GLY A 186 -6.16 -23.90 8.07
C GLY A 186 -6.37 -22.58 7.31
N ILE A 187 -5.90 -21.48 7.85
CA ILE A 187 -5.99 -20.15 7.21
C ILE A 187 -4.81 -20.00 6.25
N ASP A 188 -5.10 -19.58 5.00
CA ASP A 188 -4.06 -19.34 4.01
C ASP A 188 -3.16 -18.17 4.42
N PRO A 189 -1.82 -18.34 4.43
CA PRO A 189 -0.87 -17.28 4.83
C PRO A 189 -0.88 -16.05 3.91
N VAL A 190 -1.18 -16.20 2.61
CA VAL A 190 -1.25 -15.08 1.66
C VAL A 190 -2.48 -14.22 1.96
N HIS A 191 -3.63 -14.87 2.20
CA HIS A 191 -4.85 -14.20 2.63
C HIS A 191 -4.64 -13.42 3.94
N PHE A 192 -4.12 -14.10 4.97
CA PHE A 192 -3.86 -13.44 6.26
C PHE A 192 -2.80 -12.33 6.14
N GLY A 193 -1.78 -12.51 5.31
CA GLY A 193 -0.78 -11.49 5.03
C GLY A 193 -1.38 -10.19 4.52
N LEU A 194 -2.33 -10.28 3.57
CA LEU A 194 -3.03 -9.09 3.05
C LEU A 194 -3.91 -8.45 4.13
N VAL A 195 -4.65 -9.25 4.90
CA VAL A 195 -5.45 -8.77 6.05
C VAL A 195 -4.57 -8.04 7.05
N MET A 196 -3.42 -8.59 7.39
CA MET A 196 -2.45 -8.01 8.32
C MET A 196 -1.91 -6.66 7.82
N VAL A 197 -1.46 -6.60 6.57
CA VAL A 197 -0.94 -5.36 5.97
C VAL A 197 -2.02 -4.28 5.97
N LEU A 198 -3.24 -4.61 5.52
CA LEU A 198 -4.34 -3.65 5.46
C LEU A 198 -4.70 -3.11 6.85
N ASN A 199 -4.77 -3.99 7.87
CA ASN A 199 -5.00 -3.59 9.25
C ASN A 199 -3.96 -2.60 9.76
N LEU A 200 -2.69 -2.92 9.59
CA LEU A 200 -1.59 -2.07 10.04
C LEU A 200 -1.58 -0.72 9.32
N MET A 201 -1.88 -0.70 8.01
CA MET A 201 -2.00 0.54 7.24
C MET A 201 -3.16 1.41 7.71
N ILE A 202 -4.32 0.82 8.05
CA ILE A 202 -5.44 1.53 8.67
C ILE A 202 -5.04 2.02 10.07
N GLY A 203 -4.31 1.22 10.83
CA GLY A 203 -3.77 1.59 12.13
C GLY A 203 -2.90 2.86 12.08
N LEU A 204 -2.05 3.01 11.06
CA LEU A 204 -1.24 4.22 10.86
C LEU A 204 -2.07 5.52 10.66
N LEU A 205 -3.34 5.38 10.26
CA LEU A 205 -4.29 6.49 10.15
C LEU A 205 -5.12 6.68 11.43
N THR A 206 -5.00 5.76 12.42
CA THR A 206 -5.86 5.73 13.60
C THR A 206 -5.19 6.43 14.79
N PRO A 207 -5.88 7.36 15.48
CA PRO A 207 -5.40 7.89 16.76
C PRO A 207 -5.20 6.77 17.80
N PRO A 208 -4.26 6.89 18.77
CA PRO A 208 -3.70 8.14 19.29
C PRO A 208 -2.44 8.62 18.58
N ILE A 209 -1.61 7.74 18.00
CA ILE A 209 -0.37 8.19 17.36
C ILE A 209 -0.64 8.48 15.89
N GLY A 210 -1.02 7.47 15.07
CA GLY A 210 -1.36 7.64 13.68
C GLY A 210 -0.27 8.41 12.89
N MET A 211 0.91 7.81 12.70
CA MET A 211 2.08 8.53 12.16
C MET A 211 1.80 9.23 10.83
N VAL A 212 0.94 8.66 10.00
CA VAL A 212 0.54 9.25 8.71
C VAL A 212 -0.28 10.52 8.92
N LEU A 213 -1.09 10.60 9.99
CA LEU A 213 -1.88 11.80 10.30
C LEU A 213 -1.01 13.04 10.55
N TYR A 214 0.13 12.88 11.21
CA TYR A 214 1.08 13.99 11.42
C TYR A 214 1.69 14.49 10.11
N ILE A 215 2.00 13.57 9.20
CA ILE A 215 2.53 13.91 7.88
C ILE A 215 1.46 14.66 7.07
N MET A 216 0.23 14.14 7.08
CA MET A 216 -0.90 14.77 6.40
C MET A 216 -1.22 16.16 6.97
N ALA A 217 -1.24 16.32 8.29
CA ALA A 217 -1.45 17.60 8.95
C ALA A 217 -0.40 18.64 8.51
N LYS A 218 0.87 18.23 8.44
CA LYS A 218 1.96 19.08 7.99
C LYS A 218 1.84 19.48 6.51
N ILE A 219 1.44 18.56 5.63
CA ILE A 219 1.30 18.83 4.19
C ILE A 219 0.08 19.74 3.92
N SER A 220 -1.03 19.50 4.63
CA SER A 220 -2.28 20.27 4.47
C SER A 220 -2.27 21.60 5.22
N ASN A 221 -1.23 21.90 6.01
CA ASN A 221 -1.17 23.06 6.90
C ASN A 221 -2.37 23.15 7.86
N GLN A 222 -2.84 22.01 8.36
CA GLN A 222 -3.92 21.89 9.34
C GLN A 222 -3.40 21.41 10.69
N THR A 223 -4.21 21.57 11.72
CA THR A 223 -3.92 20.97 13.03
C THR A 223 -4.12 19.44 12.97
N PHE A 224 -3.52 18.74 13.93
CA PHE A 224 -3.70 17.29 14.04
C PHE A 224 -5.17 16.90 14.22
N GLU A 225 -5.90 17.63 15.06
CA GLU A 225 -7.31 17.42 15.35
C GLU A 225 -8.20 17.62 14.14
N GLU A 226 -7.95 18.65 13.34
CA GLU A 226 -8.67 18.91 12.08
C GLU A 226 -8.41 17.80 11.07
N THR A 227 -7.18 17.32 10.97
CA THR A 227 -6.80 16.21 10.10
C THR A 227 -7.49 14.91 10.52
N VAL A 228 -7.53 14.61 11.81
CA VAL A 228 -8.25 13.43 12.35
C VAL A 228 -9.73 13.51 11.98
N GLN A 229 -10.38 14.66 12.20
CA GLN A 229 -11.80 14.84 11.87
C GLN A 229 -12.08 14.68 10.37
N ALA A 230 -11.19 15.17 9.51
CA ALA A 230 -11.31 15.02 8.06
C ALA A 230 -11.16 13.57 7.60
N VAL A 231 -10.33 12.77 8.28
CA VAL A 231 -10.09 11.35 7.94
C VAL A 231 -11.17 10.43 8.53
N LEU A 232 -11.81 10.82 9.63
CA LEU A 232 -12.77 9.98 10.35
C LEU A 232 -13.88 9.36 9.47
N PRO A 233 -14.53 10.09 8.54
CA PRO A 233 -15.55 9.51 7.66
C PRO A 233 -15.01 8.37 6.77
N TRP A 234 -13.73 8.40 6.42
CA TRP A 234 -13.09 7.42 5.56
C TRP A 234 -12.82 6.08 6.25
N PHE A 235 -12.88 6.04 7.59
CA PHE A 235 -12.79 4.76 8.32
C PHE A 235 -13.95 3.83 8.01
N ILE A 236 -15.13 4.35 7.72
CA ILE A 236 -16.29 3.50 7.40
C ILE A 236 -16.01 2.63 6.17
N PRO A 237 -15.65 3.16 4.99
CA PRO A 237 -15.32 2.34 3.84
C PRO A 237 -14.04 1.52 4.04
N LEU A 238 -13.04 2.02 4.77
CA LEU A 238 -11.80 1.28 5.04
C LEU A 238 -12.04 0.04 5.91
N ILE A 239 -12.78 0.19 7.02
CA ILE A 239 -13.15 -0.94 7.87
C ILE A 239 -14.10 -1.89 7.13
N GLY A 240 -15.02 -1.37 6.33
CA GLY A 240 -15.87 -2.18 5.47
C GLY A 240 -15.06 -3.04 4.49
N ALA A 241 -14.09 -2.45 3.80
CA ALA A 241 -13.18 -3.16 2.92
C ALA A 241 -12.33 -4.20 3.67
N LEU A 242 -11.83 -3.85 4.84
CA LEU A 242 -11.09 -4.77 5.70
C LEU A 242 -11.93 -5.99 6.07
N LEU A 243 -13.17 -5.81 6.49
CA LEU A 243 -14.07 -6.90 6.84
C LEU A 243 -14.39 -7.78 5.63
N ILE A 244 -14.65 -7.18 4.47
CA ILE A 244 -14.89 -7.94 3.23
C ILE A 244 -13.67 -8.81 2.90
N ILE A 245 -12.48 -8.23 2.89
CA ILE A 245 -11.22 -8.94 2.61
C ILE A 245 -10.96 -10.03 3.64
N THR A 246 -11.28 -9.79 4.92
CA THR A 246 -11.10 -10.76 6.00
C THR A 246 -11.99 -11.97 5.85
N TYR A 247 -13.25 -11.78 5.46
CA TYR A 247 -14.26 -12.85 5.46
C TYR A 247 -14.53 -13.46 4.08
N VAL A 248 -13.96 -12.88 3.01
CA VAL A 248 -14.08 -13.37 1.63
C VAL A 248 -12.67 -13.66 1.06
N PRO A 249 -12.04 -14.78 1.46
CA PRO A 249 -10.68 -15.10 1.03
C PRO A 249 -10.55 -15.28 -0.49
N GLU A 250 -11.63 -15.68 -1.18
CA GLU A 250 -11.65 -15.84 -2.63
C GLU A 250 -11.31 -14.52 -3.35
N LEU A 251 -11.71 -13.39 -2.80
CA LEU A 251 -11.43 -12.07 -3.37
C LEU A 251 -9.93 -11.76 -3.39
N VAL A 252 -9.20 -12.24 -2.39
CA VAL A 252 -7.74 -12.09 -2.27
C VAL A 252 -7.01 -13.12 -3.11
N LEU A 253 -7.43 -14.37 -3.02
CA LEU A 253 -6.74 -15.51 -3.62
C LEU A 253 -7.06 -15.69 -5.10
N TRP A 254 -8.10 -15.04 -5.63
CA TRP A 254 -8.50 -15.13 -7.04
C TRP A 254 -7.34 -14.73 -7.99
N LEU A 255 -6.72 -13.60 -7.75
CA LEU A 255 -5.67 -13.09 -8.63
C LEU A 255 -4.38 -13.94 -8.56
N PRO A 256 -3.84 -14.29 -7.38
CA PRO A 256 -2.71 -15.21 -7.27
C PRO A 256 -2.98 -16.57 -7.91
N THR A 257 -4.17 -17.14 -7.71
CA THR A 257 -4.50 -18.44 -8.31
C THR A 257 -4.66 -18.38 -9.83
N LEU A 258 -5.02 -17.22 -10.39
CA LEU A 258 -5.11 -17.02 -11.83
C LEU A 258 -3.73 -16.89 -12.48
N LEU A 259 -2.81 -16.16 -11.82
CA LEU A 259 -1.49 -15.79 -12.37
C LEU A 259 -0.42 -16.88 -12.17
N TYR A 260 -0.50 -17.66 -11.10
CA TYR A 260 0.53 -18.60 -10.67
C TYR A 260 0.06 -20.06 -10.68
N ARG A 261 -0.98 -20.35 -11.45
CA ARG A 261 -1.46 -21.72 -11.68
C ARG A 261 -0.73 -22.42 -12.78
#